data_50b7c317a4b4d32a2c0f7e7b75a0b7d3
#
_entry.id   50b7c317a4b4d32a2c0f7e7b75a0b7d3
#
_cell.length_a   1.000
_cell.length_b   1.000
_cell.length_c   1.000
_cell.angle_alpha   90.00
_cell.angle_beta   90.00
_cell.angle_gamma   90.00
#
_symmetry.space_group_name_H-M   'P 1'
#
loop_
_entity.id
_entity.type
_entity.pdbx_description
1 polymer ?
#
loop_
_entity_poly.entity_id
_entity_poly.type
_entity_poly.pdbx_seq_one_letter_code
_entity_poly.pdbx_strand_id
1 'polypeptide(L)'
;MTKSKIHLMLFLFFFSVYALTGQGSIQSVDGKIMFLLTQAMVENHSVSFSEMVTLKDTPGPQYSKYGLGMSVLAIPFYLFGKLLSFLLGIEVSLSTQFAVSMINAMLTALSCLMVFRIATERFEFSLRTSLFLALGFGLSTIAWYYSEDFMSEPAATFFLLSAVYWVTGKDPVTR
;
A
#
# COMPACT_ATOMS: atom_id res chain seq x y z
N MET A 1 -1.71 -29.39 1.15
CA MET A 1 -1.34 -28.11 0.47
C MET A 1 -0.09 -27.58 1.13
N THR A 2 0.94 -27.18 0.37
CA THR A 2 2.18 -26.64 0.96
C THR A 2 1.92 -25.24 1.55
N LYS A 3 2.66 -24.87 2.62
CA LYS A 3 2.54 -23.55 3.28
C LYS A 3 2.64 -22.40 2.26
N SER A 4 3.55 -22.49 1.29
CA SER A 4 3.73 -21.48 0.25
C SER A 4 2.47 -21.26 -0.61
N LYS A 5 1.74 -22.33 -0.94
CA LYS A 5 0.48 -22.21 -1.72
C LYS A 5 -0.61 -21.50 -0.92
N ILE A 6 -0.72 -21.74 0.39
CA ILE A 6 -1.68 -21.06 1.26
C ILE A 6 -1.36 -19.55 1.31
N HIS A 7 -0.09 -19.19 1.48
CA HIS A 7 0.33 -17.79 1.53
C HIS A 7 0.01 -17.06 0.22
N LEU A 8 0.34 -17.66 -0.92
CA LEU A 8 0.03 -17.10 -2.23
C LEU A 8 -1.48 -16.94 -2.44
N MET A 9 -2.27 -17.96 -2.10
CA MET A 9 -3.74 -17.90 -2.25
C MET A 9 -4.36 -16.81 -1.37
N LEU A 10 -3.89 -16.65 -0.12
CA LEU A 10 -4.36 -15.59 0.76
C LEU A 10 -4.00 -14.21 0.22
N PHE A 11 -2.76 -14.02 -0.20
CA PHE A 11 -2.34 -12.76 -0.81
C PHE A 11 -3.19 -12.42 -2.04
N LEU A 12 -3.33 -13.35 -2.97
CA LEU A 12 -4.12 -13.15 -4.19
C LEU A 12 -5.60 -12.89 -3.88
N PHE A 13 -6.18 -13.59 -2.90
CA PHE A 13 -7.56 -13.36 -2.47
C PHE A 13 -7.75 -11.93 -1.97
N PHE A 14 -6.97 -11.47 -0.98
CA PHE A 14 -7.11 -10.13 -0.44
C PHE A 14 -6.78 -9.05 -1.46
N PHE A 15 -5.69 -9.24 -2.23
CA PHE A 15 -5.33 -8.30 -3.28
C PHE A 15 -6.43 -8.17 -4.32
N SER A 16 -7.04 -9.29 -4.76
CA SER A 16 -8.15 -9.25 -5.71
C SER A 16 -9.38 -8.55 -5.15
N VAL A 17 -9.74 -8.80 -3.88
CA VAL A 17 -10.86 -8.10 -3.24
C VAL A 17 -10.60 -6.60 -3.26
N TYR A 18 -9.45 -6.15 -2.78
CA TYR A 18 -9.13 -4.72 -2.69
C TYR A 18 -8.97 -4.05 -4.06
N ALA A 19 -8.37 -4.74 -5.03
CA ALA A 19 -8.24 -4.22 -6.39
C ALA A 19 -9.60 -4.09 -7.10
N LEU A 20 -10.56 -4.98 -6.81
CA LEU A 20 -11.90 -4.94 -7.39
C LEU A 20 -12.82 -3.91 -6.70
N THR A 21 -12.61 -3.63 -5.41
CA THR A 21 -13.40 -2.65 -4.66
C THR A 21 -12.80 -1.26 -4.70
N GLY A 22 -11.50 -1.14 -5.00
CA GLY A 22 -10.80 0.14 -5.10
C GLY A 22 -11.30 0.99 -6.26
N GLN A 23 -11.24 2.31 -6.09
CA GLN A 23 -11.76 3.27 -7.08
C GLN A 23 -10.84 3.46 -8.29
N GLY A 24 -9.62 2.91 -8.25
CA GLY A 24 -8.62 3.03 -9.33
C GLY A 24 -8.10 4.46 -9.55
N SER A 25 -8.39 5.37 -8.63
CA SER A 25 -7.95 6.77 -8.64
C SER A 25 -7.72 7.26 -7.21
N ILE A 26 -7.00 8.37 -7.08
CA ILE A 26 -6.66 8.95 -5.77
C ILE A 26 -7.71 10.02 -5.42
N GLN A 27 -8.49 9.79 -4.37
CA GLN A 27 -9.61 10.65 -3.99
C GLN A 27 -9.28 11.57 -2.81
N SER A 28 -8.51 11.09 -1.82
CA SER A 28 -8.16 11.89 -0.66
C SER A 28 -7.22 13.04 -1.00
N VAL A 29 -7.39 14.16 -0.31
CA VAL A 29 -6.47 15.30 -0.41
C VAL A 29 -5.05 14.89 -0.02
N ASP A 30 -4.93 14.06 1.01
CA ASP A 30 -3.65 13.59 1.53
C ASP A 30 -2.93 12.70 0.50
N GLY A 31 -3.67 11.78 -0.12
CA GLY A 31 -3.14 10.96 -1.21
C GLY A 31 -2.71 11.78 -2.42
N LYS A 32 -3.49 12.79 -2.80
CA LYS A 32 -3.14 13.70 -3.89
C LYS A 32 -1.83 14.45 -3.63
N ILE A 33 -1.63 14.96 -2.41
CA ILE A 33 -0.38 15.65 -2.03
C ILE A 33 0.81 14.69 -2.15
N MET A 34 0.70 13.46 -1.64
CA MET A 34 1.76 12.46 -1.74
C MET A 34 2.02 12.02 -3.19
N PHE A 35 0.96 11.92 -4.01
CA PHE A 35 1.06 11.60 -5.43
C PHE A 35 1.76 12.72 -6.22
N LEU A 36 1.39 13.99 -6.00
CA LEU A 36 2.05 15.14 -6.63
C LEU A 36 3.53 15.23 -6.26
N LEU A 37 3.87 14.89 -5.02
CA LEU A 37 5.26 14.79 -4.60
C LEU A 37 6.00 13.66 -5.37
N THR A 38 5.36 12.50 -5.54
CA THR A 38 5.92 11.40 -6.34
C THR A 38 6.14 11.84 -7.79
N GLN A 39 5.17 12.50 -8.38
CA GLN A 39 5.25 13.06 -9.73
C GLN A 39 6.38 14.07 -9.85
N ALA A 40 6.49 15.02 -8.91
CA ALA A 40 7.55 16.03 -8.90
C ALA A 40 8.96 15.39 -8.79
N MET A 41 9.10 14.34 -7.97
CA MET A 41 10.35 13.60 -7.85
C MET A 41 10.77 12.94 -9.17
N VAL A 42 9.80 12.35 -9.90
CA VAL A 42 10.10 11.61 -11.14
C VAL A 42 10.26 12.54 -12.32
N GLU A 43 9.43 13.57 -12.46
CA GLU A 43 9.39 14.41 -13.66
C GLU A 43 10.26 15.65 -13.56
N ASN A 44 10.32 16.26 -12.37
CA ASN A 44 11.02 17.53 -12.17
C ASN A 44 12.30 17.38 -11.33
N HIS A 45 12.63 16.18 -10.87
CA HIS A 45 13.73 15.93 -9.91
C HIS A 45 13.69 16.84 -8.70
N SER A 46 12.48 17.14 -8.22
CA SER A 46 12.20 18.11 -7.15
C SER A 46 11.35 17.48 -6.04
N VAL A 47 11.51 17.99 -4.82
CA VAL A 47 10.65 17.67 -3.68
C VAL A 47 9.56 18.72 -3.46
N SER A 48 9.42 19.66 -4.37
CA SER A 48 8.35 20.68 -4.40
C SER A 48 7.50 20.54 -5.65
N PHE A 49 6.24 20.91 -5.55
CA PHE A 49 5.27 20.91 -6.64
C PHE A 49 4.54 22.24 -6.71
N SER A 50 4.01 22.58 -7.91
CA SER A 50 3.35 23.87 -8.17
C SER A 50 1.83 23.78 -8.22
N GLU A 51 1.24 22.58 -8.16
CA GLU A 51 -0.21 22.43 -8.19
C GLU A 51 -0.85 22.80 -6.85
N MET A 52 -1.92 23.59 -6.93
CA MET A 52 -2.67 24.08 -5.77
C MET A 52 -3.59 22.96 -5.24
N VAL A 53 -3.18 22.27 -4.18
CA VAL A 53 -4.01 21.28 -3.46
C VAL A 53 -4.55 21.87 -2.15
N THR A 54 -4.09 23.05 -1.75
CA THR A 54 -4.48 23.70 -0.50
C THR A 54 -5.25 24.99 -0.76
N LEU A 55 -6.19 25.34 0.14
CA LEU A 55 -7.03 26.53 0.10
C LEU A 55 -6.28 27.88 0.28
N LYS A 56 -4.96 27.89 0.27
CA LYS A 56 -4.15 29.11 0.38
C LYS A 56 -3.44 29.37 -0.94
N ASP A 57 -3.86 30.43 -1.62
CA ASP A 57 -3.19 31.05 -2.76
C ASP A 57 -1.84 31.66 -2.37
N THR A 58 -0.89 30.87 -1.90
CA THR A 58 0.47 31.35 -1.66
C THR A 58 1.29 31.12 -2.92
N PRO A 59 1.73 32.18 -3.61
CA PRO A 59 2.62 32.04 -4.75
C PRO A 59 3.97 31.47 -4.29
N GLY A 60 4.43 30.39 -4.94
CA GLY A 60 5.73 29.80 -4.67
C GLY A 60 5.71 28.26 -4.65
N PRO A 61 6.88 27.63 -4.49
CA PRO A 61 6.99 26.19 -4.43
C PRO A 61 6.26 25.64 -3.18
N GLN A 62 5.40 24.65 -3.38
CA GLN A 62 4.69 23.99 -2.30
C GLN A 62 5.41 22.69 -1.92
N TYR A 63 5.39 22.37 -0.63
CA TYR A 63 6.00 21.17 -0.06
C TYR A 63 4.95 20.31 0.60
N SER A 64 5.15 19.00 0.52
CA SER A 64 4.28 18.05 1.22
C SER A 64 4.42 18.21 2.74
N LYS A 65 3.29 18.24 3.45
CA LYS A 65 3.26 18.13 4.92
C LYS A 65 3.49 16.68 5.40
N TYR A 66 3.45 15.72 4.49
CA TYR A 66 3.66 14.29 4.76
C TYR A 66 5.12 13.91 4.54
N GLY A 67 5.57 12.87 5.27
CA GLY A 67 6.91 12.33 5.08
C GLY A 67 7.11 11.73 3.67
N LEU A 68 8.35 11.74 3.20
CA LEU A 68 8.72 11.28 1.84
C LEU A 68 8.50 9.78 1.61
N GLY A 69 8.41 8.98 2.67
CA GLY A 69 8.45 7.51 2.57
C GLY A 69 7.43 6.92 1.60
N MET A 70 6.16 7.35 1.70
CA MET A 70 5.10 6.84 0.83
C MET A 70 5.29 7.30 -0.62
N SER A 71 5.70 8.54 -0.83
CA SER A 71 5.97 9.06 -2.18
C SER A 71 7.14 8.36 -2.85
N VAL A 72 8.19 8.00 -2.11
CA VAL A 72 9.32 7.21 -2.62
C VAL A 72 8.89 5.79 -2.96
N LEU A 73 8.08 5.14 -2.11
CA LEU A 73 7.52 3.82 -2.40
C LEU A 73 6.65 3.81 -3.65
N ALA A 74 6.03 4.94 -3.98
CA ALA A 74 5.17 5.08 -5.16
C ALA A 74 5.94 5.22 -6.48
N ILE A 75 7.23 5.58 -6.47
CA ILE A 75 8.01 5.81 -7.69
C ILE A 75 7.94 4.63 -8.67
N PRO A 76 8.21 3.38 -8.29
CA PRO A 76 8.14 2.26 -9.23
C PRO A 76 6.74 2.06 -9.82
N PHE A 77 5.69 2.30 -9.04
CA PHE A 77 4.31 2.20 -9.52
C PHE A 77 3.95 3.35 -10.47
N TYR A 78 4.41 4.56 -10.17
CA TYR A 78 4.25 5.71 -11.05
C TYR A 78 4.91 5.46 -12.41
N LEU A 79 6.15 4.95 -12.42
CA LEU A 79 6.87 4.58 -13.65
C LEU A 79 6.15 3.45 -14.41
N PHE A 80 5.60 2.46 -13.69
CA PHE A 80 4.78 1.41 -14.30
C PHE A 80 3.50 1.99 -14.92
N GLY A 81 2.84 2.95 -14.27
CA GLY A 81 1.70 3.68 -14.83
C GLY A 81 2.05 4.43 -16.12
N LYS A 82 3.23 5.08 -16.19
CA LYS A 82 3.73 5.72 -17.42
C LYS A 82 3.96 4.68 -18.53
N LEU A 83 4.51 3.53 -18.20
CA LEU A 83 4.69 2.43 -19.15
C LEU A 83 3.33 1.92 -19.67
N LEU A 84 2.33 1.73 -18.81
CA LEU A 84 0.99 1.35 -19.22
C LEU A 84 0.36 2.39 -20.15
N SER A 85 0.51 3.68 -19.83
CA SER A 85 0.05 4.77 -20.70
C SER A 85 0.64 4.65 -22.11
N PHE A 86 1.94 4.45 -22.20
CA PHE A 86 2.65 4.30 -23.47
C PHE A 86 2.18 3.06 -24.26
N LEU A 87 2.02 1.91 -23.58
CA LEU A 87 1.66 0.65 -24.24
C LEU A 87 0.19 0.59 -24.69
N LEU A 88 -0.72 1.20 -23.92
CA LEU A 88 -2.17 1.09 -24.12
C LEU A 88 -2.79 2.34 -24.74
N GLY A 89 -2.03 3.43 -24.92
CA GLY A 89 -2.55 4.70 -25.41
C GLY A 89 -3.54 5.39 -24.46
N ILE A 90 -3.44 5.10 -23.15
CA ILE A 90 -4.31 5.68 -22.12
C ILE A 90 -3.66 6.98 -21.62
N GLU A 91 -4.49 7.92 -21.16
CA GLU A 91 -4.00 9.16 -20.54
C GLU A 91 -3.04 8.89 -19.39
N VAL A 92 -1.90 9.60 -19.36
CA VAL A 92 -0.84 9.41 -18.36
C VAL A 92 -1.36 9.61 -16.95
N SER A 93 -2.21 10.63 -16.71
CA SER A 93 -2.76 10.92 -15.40
C SER A 93 -3.62 9.76 -14.87
N LEU A 94 -4.47 9.18 -15.71
CA LEU A 94 -5.31 8.05 -15.33
C LEU A 94 -4.47 6.80 -15.00
N SER A 95 -3.54 6.46 -15.86
CA SER A 95 -2.73 5.24 -15.72
C SER A 95 -1.77 5.32 -14.53
N THR A 96 -1.19 6.49 -14.25
CA THR A 96 -0.29 6.67 -13.10
C THR A 96 -1.06 6.69 -11.78
N GLN A 97 -2.22 7.35 -11.71
CA GLN A 97 -3.06 7.31 -10.51
C GLN A 97 -3.57 5.90 -10.23
N PHE A 98 -4.03 5.18 -11.25
CA PHE A 98 -4.43 3.79 -11.13
C PHE A 98 -3.30 2.91 -10.60
N ALA A 99 -2.12 2.97 -11.19
CA ALA A 99 -0.99 2.15 -10.76
C ALA A 99 -0.56 2.48 -9.32
N VAL A 100 -0.53 3.76 -8.94
CA VAL A 100 -0.17 4.18 -7.58
C VAL A 100 -1.24 3.79 -6.56
N SER A 101 -2.53 3.85 -6.90
CA SER A 101 -3.59 3.41 -5.98
C SER A 101 -3.50 1.93 -5.63
N MET A 102 -2.96 1.08 -6.52
CA MET A 102 -2.77 -0.35 -6.27
C MET A 102 -1.73 -0.68 -5.17
N ILE A 103 -0.90 0.29 -4.78
CA ILE A 103 0.08 0.10 -3.69
C ILE A 103 -0.63 -0.28 -2.39
N ASN A 104 -1.70 0.44 -2.05
CA ASN A 104 -2.39 0.22 -0.78
C ASN A 104 -3.15 -1.10 -0.77
N ALA A 105 -3.76 -1.48 -1.89
CA ALA A 105 -4.34 -2.82 -2.06
C ALA A 105 -3.28 -3.91 -1.81
N MET A 106 -2.08 -3.74 -2.38
CA MET A 106 -0.98 -4.70 -2.21
C MET A 106 -0.47 -4.72 -0.76
N LEU A 107 -0.20 -3.56 -0.15
CA LEU A 107 0.32 -3.47 1.23
C LEU A 107 -0.68 -4.00 2.25
N THR A 108 -1.97 -3.74 2.06
CA THR A 108 -3.02 -4.28 2.93
C THR A 108 -3.16 -5.79 2.78
N ALA A 109 -3.09 -6.33 1.56
CA ALA A 109 -3.08 -7.77 1.33
C ALA A 109 -1.86 -8.45 1.98
N LEU A 110 -0.67 -7.83 1.89
CA LEU A 110 0.53 -8.29 2.58
C LEU A 110 0.37 -8.20 4.11
N SER A 111 -0.31 -7.17 4.63
CA SER A 111 -0.62 -7.04 6.06
C SER A 111 -1.53 -8.16 6.55
N CYS A 112 -2.56 -8.53 5.77
CA CYS A 112 -3.42 -9.70 6.06
C CYS A 112 -2.61 -11.00 6.10
N LEU A 113 -1.68 -11.16 5.16
CA LEU A 113 -0.76 -12.30 5.15
C LEU A 113 0.16 -12.29 6.38
N MET A 114 0.66 -11.11 6.82
CA MET A 114 1.47 -11.00 8.03
C MET A 114 0.68 -11.36 9.29
N VAL A 115 -0.57 -10.92 9.41
CA VAL A 115 -1.47 -11.34 10.51
C VAL A 115 -1.63 -12.86 10.53
N PHE A 116 -1.88 -13.49 9.38
CA PHE A 116 -1.97 -14.94 9.27
C PHE A 116 -0.67 -15.63 9.70
N ARG A 117 0.49 -15.13 9.24
CA ARG A 117 1.80 -15.71 9.57
C ARG A 117 2.14 -15.53 11.05
N ILE A 118 1.87 -14.37 11.63
CA ILE A 118 2.06 -14.13 13.06
C ILE A 118 1.21 -15.12 13.85
N ALA A 119 -0.06 -15.28 13.50
CA ALA A 119 -0.96 -16.21 14.18
C ALA A 119 -0.49 -17.67 14.09
N THR A 120 -0.06 -18.12 12.90
CA THR A 120 0.35 -19.53 12.71
C THR A 120 1.77 -19.82 13.17
N GLU A 121 2.72 -18.91 12.92
CA GLU A 121 4.16 -19.17 13.07
C GLU A 121 4.72 -18.66 14.40
N ARG A 122 4.06 -17.66 15.03
CA ARG A 122 4.51 -17.10 16.32
C ARG A 122 3.63 -17.53 17.48
N PHE A 123 2.30 -17.51 17.30
CA PHE A 123 1.35 -17.94 18.33
C PHE A 123 0.91 -19.39 18.21
N GLU A 124 1.33 -20.10 17.17
CA GLU A 124 1.03 -21.52 16.93
C GLU A 124 -0.49 -21.82 16.92
N PHE A 125 -1.30 -20.83 16.52
CA PHE A 125 -2.75 -21.03 16.39
C PHE A 125 -3.09 -22.01 15.26
N SER A 126 -4.26 -22.65 15.41
CA SER A 126 -4.78 -23.53 14.37
C SER A 126 -4.95 -22.79 13.04
N LEU A 127 -4.85 -23.51 11.91
CA LEU A 127 -5.08 -22.94 10.59
C LEU A 127 -6.41 -22.18 10.49
N ARG A 128 -7.48 -22.74 11.07
CA ARG A 128 -8.82 -22.13 11.07
C ARG A 128 -8.84 -20.79 11.83
N THR A 129 -8.25 -20.76 13.02
CA THR A 129 -8.15 -19.54 13.85
C THR A 129 -7.35 -18.47 13.13
N SER A 130 -6.20 -18.84 12.54
CA SER A 130 -5.34 -17.89 11.83
C SER A 130 -5.99 -17.32 10.58
N LEU A 131 -6.75 -18.14 9.83
CA LEU A 131 -7.56 -17.68 8.71
C LEU A 131 -8.66 -16.71 9.17
N PHE A 132 -9.36 -17.04 10.26
CA PHE A 132 -10.40 -16.17 10.82
C PHE A 132 -9.84 -14.81 11.26
N LEU A 133 -8.66 -14.79 11.90
CA LEU A 133 -7.99 -13.55 12.29
C LEU A 133 -7.58 -12.70 11.07
N ALA A 134 -7.02 -13.32 10.03
CA ALA A 134 -6.64 -12.61 8.80
C ALA A 134 -7.87 -12.05 8.06
N LEU A 135 -8.96 -12.85 7.95
CA LEU A 135 -10.21 -12.40 7.34
C LEU A 135 -10.87 -11.28 8.15
N GLY A 136 -10.91 -11.41 9.48
CA GLY A 136 -11.42 -10.38 10.38
C GLY A 136 -10.65 -9.08 10.24
N PHE A 137 -9.31 -9.14 10.27
CA PHE A 137 -8.47 -7.96 10.06
C PHE A 137 -8.72 -7.32 8.69
N GLY A 138 -8.69 -8.12 7.62
CA GLY A 138 -8.75 -7.58 6.26
C GLY A 138 -10.14 -7.12 5.81
N LEU A 139 -11.21 -7.80 6.26
CA LEU A 139 -12.56 -7.55 5.74
C LEU A 139 -13.50 -6.87 6.74
N SER A 140 -13.14 -6.82 8.02
CA SER A 140 -14.03 -6.32 9.08
C SER A 140 -13.41 -5.15 9.87
N THR A 141 -12.30 -4.60 9.40
CA THR A 141 -11.67 -3.43 10.02
C THR A 141 -11.50 -2.29 9.03
N ILE A 142 -11.02 -1.15 9.52
CA ILE A 142 -10.68 0.03 8.71
C ILE A 142 -9.57 -0.25 7.67
N ALA A 143 -8.89 -1.40 7.76
CA ALA A 143 -7.86 -1.81 6.78
C ALA A 143 -8.42 -1.87 5.36
N TRP A 144 -9.68 -2.32 5.20
CA TRP A 144 -10.34 -2.32 3.89
C TRP A 144 -10.47 -0.91 3.33
N TYR A 145 -10.99 0.04 4.11
CA TYR A 145 -11.13 1.43 3.70
C TYR A 145 -9.80 2.04 3.23
N TYR A 146 -8.74 1.86 4.00
CA TYR A 146 -7.41 2.37 3.64
C TYR A 146 -6.78 1.65 2.44
N SER A 147 -7.25 0.46 2.06
CA SER A 147 -6.76 -0.24 0.87
C SER A 147 -7.23 0.39 -0.45
N GLU A 148 -8.29 1.21 -0.41
CA GLU A 148 -8.98 1.74 -1.60
C GLU A 148 -8.40 3.06 -2.12
N ASP A 149 -7.58 3.75 -1.33
CA ASP A 149 -6.98 5.04 -1.70
C ASP A 149 -5.49 5.09 -1.35
N PHE A 150 -4.77 6.08 -1.86
CA PHE A 150 -3.34 6.25 -1.64
C PHE A 150 -3.07 6.96 -0.31
N MET A 151 -2.90 6.20 0.75
CA MET A 151 -2.67 6.68 2.12
C MET A 151 -1.44 6.02 2.75
N SER A 152 -0.88 6.62 3.80
CA SER A 152 0.34 6.13 4.47
C SER A 152 0.11 4.97 5.45
N GLU A 153 -1.13 4.80 5.93
CA GLU A 153 -1.50 3.85 6.97
C GLU A 153 -1.27 2.38 6.58
N PRO A 154 -1.57 1.92 5.34
CA PRO A 154 -1.24 0.57 4.92
C PRO A 154 0.25 0.27 4.95
N ALA A 155 1.11 1.22 4.56
CA ALA A 155 2.55 1.07 4.64
C ALA A 155 3.02 0.97 6.10
N ALA A 156 2.56 1.88 6.97
CA ALA A 156 2.87 1.86 8.39
C ALA A 156 2.43 0.53 9.03
N THR A 157 1.22 0.07 8.74
CA THR A 157 0.67 -1.20 9.24
C THR A 157 1.52 -2.40 8.78
N PHE A 158 1.86 -2.46 7.50
CA PHE A 158 2.68 -3.55 6.96
C PHE A 158 4.07 -3.60 7.60
N PHE A 159 4.74 -2.46 7.71
CA PHE A 159 6.08 -2.41 8.32
C PHE A 159 6.04 -2.70 9.82
N LEU A 160 5.01 -2.23 10.54
CA LEU A 160 4.82 -2.55 11.96
C LEU A 160 4.58 -4.05 12.17
N LEU A 161 3.67 -4.67 11.43
CA LEU A 161 3.43 -6.12 11.50
C LEU A 161 4.68 -6.92 11.12
N SER A 162 5.43 -6.46 10.12
CA SER A 162 6.71 -7.07 9.74
C SER A 162 7.72 -6.98 10.87
N ALA A 163 7.85 -5.83 11.53
CA ALA A 163 8.72 -5.66 12.69
C ALA A 163 8.32 -6.59 13.85
N VAL A 164 7.01 -6.66 14.18
CA VAL A 164 6.49 -7.59 15.19
C VAL A 164 6.84 -9.03 14.82
N TYR A 165 6.64 -9.42 13.57
CA TYR A 165 6.97 -10.78 13.11
C TYR A 165 8.45 -11.11 13.32
N TRP A 166 9.36 -10.20 13.01
CA TRP A 166 10.80 -10.44 13.17
C TRP A 166 11.24 -10.41 14.63
N VAL A 167 10.77 -9.46 15.44
CA VAL A 167 11.11 -9.33 16.86
C VAL A 167 10.58 -10.51 17.67
N THR A 168 9.40 -11.03 17.34
CA THR A 168 8.84 -12.21 18.02
C THR A 168 9.39 -13.54 17.47
N GLY A 169 10.37 -13.49 16.55
CA GLY A 169 11.08 -14.67 16.06
C GLY A 169 11.79 -15.37 17.20
N LYS A 170 11.63 -16.71 17.29
CA LYS A 170 12.41 -17.51 18.22
C LYS A 170 13.88 -17.47 17.75
N ASP A 171 14.76 -16.92 18.55
CA ASP A 171 16.19 -16.96 18.29
C ASP A 171 16.63 -18.41 18.11
N PRO A 172 17.43 -18.73 17.06
CA PRO A 172 17.96 -20.07 16.87
C PRO A 172 18.89 -20.55 18.00
N VAL A 173 19.30 -19.62 18.88
CA VAL A 173 20.20 -19.89 20.04
C VAL A 173 19.47 -20.54 21.23
N THR A 174 18.12 -20.55 21.24
CA THR A 174 17.31 -21.07 22.36
C THR A 174 16.64 -22.42 22.05
N ARG A 175 17.12 -23.15 21.03
CA ARG A 175 16.69 -24.54 20.73
C ARG A 175 17.74 -25.56 21.12
#